data_cc510779a559f354dec322663e3a1ee9
#
_entry.id   cc510779a559f354dec322663e3a1ee9
#
_cell.length_a   1.000
_cell.length_b   1.000
_cell.length_c   1.000
_cell.angle_alpha   90.00
_cell.angle_beta   90.00
_cell.angle_gamma   90.00
#
_symmetry.space_group_name_H-M   'P 1'
#
loop_
_entity.id
_entity.type
_entity.pdbx_description
1 polymer ?
#
loop_
_entity_poly.entity_id
_entity_poly.type
_entity_poly.pdbx_seq_one_letter_code
_entity_poly.pdbx_strand_id
1 'polypeptide(L)'
;MINDIHTDAQARMAKSIDALRHDLVKVRTGRASTALVDHIKVNYYGSDVPLSQVAGVAVSDARSLTITPYEKQIVSAVEKAILGSDLGLTPNTAGTVIRINLPALTEERRRDLSKHVHGEGENAKVAIRNIRRDANNQVKELLKEKLVTEDDVRRSEDEIQKLTDAAIKDVDEVVKAKEQELMAV
;
A
#
# COMPACT_ATOMS: atom_id res chain seq x y z
N MET A 1 -12.80 19.57 -24.15
CA MET A 1 -12.15 18.41 -24.81
C MET A 1 -10.74 18.16 -24.28
N ILE A 2 -9.74 19.01 -24.52
CA ILE A 2 -8.36 18.81 -24.00
C ILE A 2 -8.33 18.76 -22.47
N ASN A 3 -9.03 19.65 -21.80
CA ASN A 3 -9.09 19.66 -20.33
C ASN A 3 -9.67 18.35 -19.75
N ASP A 4 -10.62 17.73 -20.43
CA ASP A 4 -11.18 16.46 -20.02
C ASP A 4 -10.15 15.33 -20.12
N ILE A 5 -9.33 15.34 -21.18
CA ILE A 5 -8.22 14.40 -21.36
C ILE A 5 -7.17 14.58 -20.26
N HIS A 6 -6.82 15.84 -19.91
CA HIS A 6 -5.89 16.13 -18.82
C HIS A 6 -6.42 15.67 -17.47
N THR A 7 -7.69 15.92 -17.18
CA THR A 7 -8.35 15.51 -15.93
C THR A 7 -8.40 13.99 -15.81
N ASP A 8 -8.75 13.31 -16.91
CA ASP A 8 -8.76 11.84 -16.94
C ASP A 8 -7.35 11.26 -16.75
N ALA A 9 -6.36 11.80 -17.44
CA ALA A 9 -4.97 11.37 -17.30
C ALA A 9 -4.47 11.54 -15.85
N GLN A 10 -4.72 12.69 -15.24
CA GLN A 10 -4.35 12.97 -13.87
C GLN A 10 -5.03 12.00 -12.88
N ALA A 11 -6.32 11.74 -13.06
CA ALA A 11 -7.07 10.80 -12.22
C ALA A 11 -6.54 9.37 -12.36
N ARG A 12 -6.21 8.92 -13.58
CA ARG A 12 -5.62 7.61 -13.85
C ARG A 12 -4.22 7.47 -13.26
N MET A 13 -3.39 8.50 -13.34
CA MET A 13 -2.06 8.53 -12.73
C MET A 13 -2.17 8.45 -11.21
N ALA A 14 -3.09 9.19 -10.59
CA ALA A 14 -3.35 9.13 -9.16
C ALA A 14 -3.79 7.73 -8.71
N LYS A 15 -4.65 7.06 -9.47
CA LYS A 15 -5.05 5.67 -9.20
C LYS A 15 -3.86 4.70 -9.26
N SER A 16 -2.93 4.91 -10.20
CA SER A 16 -1.72 4.07 -10.29
C SER A 16 -0.82 4.24 -9.06
N ILE A 17 -0.72 5.46 -8.53
CA ILE A 17 0.04 5.75 -7.30
C ILE A 17 -0.66 5.15 -6.08
N ASP A 18 -1.98 5.26 -5.99
CA ASP A 18 -2.77 4.66 -4.90
C ASP A 18 -2.67 3.13 -4.92
N ALA A 19 -2.70 2.51 -6.09
CA ALA A 19 -2.47 1.08 -6.24
C ALA A 19 -1.08 0.66 -5.75
N LEU A 20 -0.05 1.45 -6.08
CA LEU A 20 1.31 1.23 -5.57
C LEU A 20 1.35 1.31 -4.05
N ARG A 21 0.76 2.34 -3.45
CA ARG A 21 0.70 2.48 -1.99
C ARG A 21 0.01 1.29 -1.35
N HIS A 22 -1.10 0.84 -1.93
CA HIS A 22 -1.83 -0.33 -1.44
C HIS A 22 -1.00 -1.62 -1.51
N ASP A 23 -0.27 -1.83 -2.60
CA ASP A 23 0.60 -2.99 -2.76
C ASP A 23 1.80 -2.95 -1.80
N LEU A 24 2.36 -1.78 -1.55
CA LEU A 24 3.47 -1.61 -0.61
C LEU A 24 3.06 -1.78 0.85
N VAL A 25 1.81 -1.54 1.22
CA VAL A 25 1.30 -1.85 2.57
C VAL A 25 1.45 -3.34 2.89
N LYS A 26 1.32 -4.21 1.90
CA LYS A 26 1.47 -5.66 2.05
C LYS A 26 2.91 -6.10 2.27
N VAL A 27 3.89 -5.26 1.97
CA VAL A 27 5.31 -5.54 2.17
C VAL A 27 5.64 -5.44 3.65
N ARG A 28 6.02 -6.55 4.26
CA ARG A 28 6.37 -6.62 5.68
C ARG A 28 7.75 -6.02 5.91
N THR A 29 7.80 -4.91 6.64
CA THR A 29 9.04 -4.23 6.98
C THR A 29 9.68 -4.71 8.29
N GLY A 30 9.07 -5.68 8.97
CA GLY A 30 9.46 -6.10 10.33
C GLY A 30 9.00 -5.12 11.42
N ARG A 31 8.38 -4.00 11.03
CA ARG A 31 7.84 -3.01 11.95
C ARG A 31 6.42 -3.37 12.35
N ALA A 32 6.12 -3.28 13.65
CA ALA A 32 4.79 -3.55 14.17
C ALA A 32 3.78 -2.50 13.64
N SER A 33 2.65 -3.00 13.16
CA SER A 33 1.51 -2.18 12.74
C SER A 33 0.23 -2.93 13.05
N THR A 34 -0.79 -2.21 13.49
CA THR A 34 -2.13 -2.78 13.73
C THR A 34 -2.73 -3.39 12.46
N ALA A 35 -2.36 -2.88 11.29
CA ALA A 35 -2.80 -3.40 10.00
C ALA A 35 -2.38 -4.87 9.75
N LEU A 36 -1.34 -5.36 10.39
CA LEU A 36 -0.88 -6.75 10.26
C LEU A 36 -1.93 -7.77 10.71
N VAL A 37 -2.77 -7.40 11.64
CA VAL A 37 -3.78 -8.29 12.24
C VAL A 37 -5.22 -7.94 11.84
N ASP A 38 -5.42 -6.92 11.00
CA ASP A 38 -6.75 -6.46 10.61
C ASP A 38 -7.58 -7.52 9.87
N HIS A 39 -6.92 -8.42 9.14
CA HIS A 39 -7.58 -9.48 8.38
C HIS A 39 -7.87 -10.74 9.21
N ILE A 40 -7.40 -10.81 10.46
CA ILE A 40 -7.61 -11.96 11.32
C ILE A 40 -9.07 -11.98 11.80
N LYS A 41 -9.73 -13.12 11.61
CA LYS A 41 -11.08 -13.35 12.09
C LYS A 41 -11.03 -14.26 13.31
N VAL A 42 -11.79 -13.88 14.33
CA VAL A 42 -11.90 -14.62 15.60
C VAL A 42 -13.27 -15.27 15.67
N ASN A 43 -13.31 -16.51 16.09
CA ASN A 43 -14.57 -17.19 16.40
C ASN A 43 -15.15 -16.62 17.70
N TYR A 44 -16.20 -15.83 17.56
CA TYR A 44 -16.93 -15.19 18.64
C TYR A 44 -18.31 -15.86 18.76
N TYR A 45 -18.43 -16.78 19.72
CA TYR A 45 -19.66 -17.55 19.98
C TYR A 45 -20.27 -18.19 18.72
N GLY A 46 -19.43 -18.79 17.87
CA GLY A 46 -19.85 -19.47 16.66
C GLY A 46 -19.89 -18.60 15.40
N SER A 47 -19.61 -17.30 15.51
CA SER A 47 -19.52 -16.37 14.38
C SER A 47 -18.10 -15.87 14.20
N ASP A 48 -17.63 -15.83 12.96
CA ASP A 48 -16.33 -15.23 12.63
C ASP A 48 -16.46 -13.72 12.52
N VAL A 49 -15.81 -13.01 13.44
CA VAL A 49 -15.78 -11.55 13.49
C VAL A 49 -14.35 -11.01 13.37
N PRO A 50 -14.15 -9.80 12.82
CA PRO A 50 -12.81 -9.19 12.81
C PRO A 50 -12.23 -9.03 14.20
N LEU A 51 -10.92 -9.23 14.35
CA LEU A 51 -10.22 -9.11 15.64
C LEU A 51 -10.48 -7.76 16.32
N SER A 52 -10.54 -6.69 15.55
CA SER A 52 -10.79 -5.32 16.04
C SER A 52 -12.13 -5.13 16.75
N GLN A 53 -13.09 -6.00 16.49
CA GLN A 53 -14.42 -5.94 17.15
C GLN A 53 -14.43 -6.60 18.53
N VAL A 54 -13.50 -7.51 18.81
CA VAL A 54 -13.45 -8.29 20.06
C VAL A 54 -12.26 -7.95 20.94
N ALA A 55 -11.31 -7.20 20.44
CA ALA A 55 -10.09 -6.83 21.15
C ALA A 55 -9.58 -5.44 20.76
N GLY A 56 -8.93 -4.78 21.70
CA GLY A 56 -8.12 -3.59 21.42
C GLY A 56 -6.73 -4.03 20.93
N VAL A 57 -6.27 -3.45 19.82
CA VAL A 57 -4.96 -3.71 19.25
C VAL A 57 -4.12 -2.44 19.32
N ALA A 58 -2.93 -2.52 19.88
CA ALA A 58 -2.01 -1.40 20.00
C ALA A 58 -0.58 -1.82 19.67
N VAL A 59 0.19 -0.89 19.14
CA VAL A 59 1.65 -1.05 18.96
C VAL A 59 2.31 -0.73 20.29
N SER A 60 3.00 -1.69 20.90
CA SER A 60 3.72 -1.49 22.17
C SER A 60 5.15 -1.01 21.97
N ASP A 61 5.83 -1.49 20.94
CA ASP A 61 7.15 -1.02 20.49
C ASP A 61 7.35 -1.30 19.00
N ALA A 62 8.55 -1.02 18.47
CA ALA A 62 8.83 -1.15 17.04
C ALA A 62 8.55 -2.52 16.43
N ARG A 63 8.57 -3.59 17.24
CA ARG A 63 8.36 -4.98 16.80
C ARG A 63 7.37 -5.76 17.66
N SER A 64 6.56 -5.09 18.42
CA SER A 64 5.61 -5.76 19.32
C SER A 64 4.22 -5.16 19.20
N LEU A 65 3.23 -6.03 19.12
CA LEU A 65 1.82 -5.68 19.23
C LEU A 65 1.26 -6.19 20.54
N THR A 66 0.36 -5.41 21.12
CA THR A 66 -0.42 -5.81 22.30
C THR A 66 -1.88 -5.92 21.90
N ILE A 67 -2.47 -7.09 22.15
CA ILE A 67 -3.88 -7.37 21.89
C ILE A 67 -4.55 -7.60 23.25
N THR A 68 -5.55 -6.79 23.55
CA THR A 68 -6.33 -6.89 24.79
C THR A 68 -7.77 -7.23 24.46
N PRO A 69 -8.19 -8.51 24.58
CA PRO A 69 -9.58 -8.88 24.39
C PRO A 69 -10.49 -8.15 25.38
N TYR A 70 -11.66 -7.76 24.93
CA TYR A 70 -12.64 -7.08 25.79
C TYR A 70 -13.27 -8.02 26.80
N GLU A 71 -13.34 -9.32 26.47
CA GLU A 71 -13.88 -10.35 27.33
C GLU A 71 -12.80 -11.39 27.65
N LYS A 72 -12.66 -11.70 28.91
CA LYS A 72 -11.67 -12.70 29.38
C LYS A 72 -11.86 -14.09 28.75
N GLN A 73 -13.10 -14.43 28.43
CA GLN A 73 -13.45 -15.72 27.83
C GLN A 73 -13.01 -15.86 26.37
N ILE A 74 -12.75 -14.76 25.70
CA ILE A 74 -12.36 -14.69 24.28
C ILE A 74 -10.84 -14.83 24.10
N VAL A 75 -10.03 -14.70 25.14
CA VAL A 75 -8.56 -14.76 25.06
C VAL A 75 -8.09 -16.01 24.32
N SER A 76 -8.62 -17.18 24.67
CA SER A 76 -8.25 -18.44 24.01
C SER A 76 -8.63 -18.47 22.54
N ALA A 77 -9.78 -17.93 22.18
CA ALA A 77 -10.23 -17.85 20.77
C ALA A 77 -9.34 -16.90 19.94
N VAL A 78 -8.93 -15.79 20.54
CA VAL A 78 -8.00 -14.84 19.91
C VAL A 78 -6.62 -15.47 19.70
N GLU A 79 -6.08 -16.19 20.69
CA GLU A 79 -4.81 -16.92 20.56
C GLU A 79 -4.87 -17.94 19.42
N LYS A 80 -5.92 -18.73 19.35
CA LYS A 80 -6.11 -19.73 18.28
C LYS A 80 -6.20 -19.08 16.92
N ALA A 81 -6.90 -17.94 16.80
CA ALA A 81 -7.00 -17.21 15.55
C ALA A 81 -5.64 -16.68 15.08
N ILE A 82 -4.79 -16.20 15.98
CA ILE A 82 -3.45 -15.72 15.68
C ILE A 82 -2.53 -16.88 15.27
N LEU A 83 -2.55 -17.99 15.99
CA LEU A 83 -1.76 -19.17 15.66
C LEU A 83 -2.17 -19.82 14.33
N GLY A 84 -3.46 -19.82 14.03
CA GLY A 84 -4.01 -20.35 12.78
C GLY A 84 -3.88 -19.40 11.59
N SER A 85 -3.41 -18.17 11.79
CA SER A 85 -3.17 -17.22 10.71
C SER A 85 -1.90 -17.59 9.94
N ASP A 86 -1.83 -17.18 8.68
CA ASP A 86 -0.68 -17.34 7.80
C ASP A 86 0.50 -16.39 8.13
N LEU A 87 0.38 -15.62 9.22
CA LEU A 87 1.41 -14.68 9.66
C LEU A 87 2.62 -15.34 10.32
N GLY A 88 2.50 -16.59 10.77
CA GLY A 88 3.57 -17.30 11.46
C GLY A 88 3.96 -16.66 12.81
N LEU A 89 3.01 -15.99 13.47
CA LEU A 89 3.23 -15.30 14.73
C LEU A 89 2.90 -16.21 15.92
N THR A 90 3.69 -16.10 16.99
CA THR A 90 3.45 -16.82 18.23
C THR A 90 2.96 -15.84 19.29
N PRO A 91 1.70 -15.96 19.76
CA PRO A 91 1.19 -15.12 20.83
C PRO A 91 1.80 -15.54 22.17
N ASN A 92 2.10 -14.56 23.01
CA ASN A 92 2.52 -14.75 24.39
C ASN A 92 1.50 -14.06 25.31
N THR A 93 0.77 -14.84 26.06
CA THR A 93 -0.34 -14.34 26.90
C THR A 93 0.08 -14.21 28.36
N ALA A 94 -0.16 -13.02 28.92
CA ALA A 94 -0.03 -12.73 30.32
C ALA A 94 -1.38 -12.22 30.84
N GLY A 95 -2.11 -13.08 31.56
CA GLY A 95 -3.47 -12.74 32.02
C GLY A 95 -4.46 -12.59 30.86
N THR A 96 -4.96 -11.36 30.65
CA THR A 96 -5.87 -11.00 29.57
C THR A 96 -5.18 -10.26 28.43
N VAL A 97 -3.87 -10.06 28.52
CA VAL A 97 -3.08 -9.32 27.53
C VAL A 97 -2.28 -10.31 26.68
N ILE A 98 -2.46 -10.27 25.38
CA ILE A 98 -1.72 -11.07 24.41
C ILE A 98 -0.67 -10.18 23.75
N ARG A 99 0.59 -10.57 23.85
CA ARG A 99 1.70 -9.89 23.20
C ARG A 99 2.19 -10.70 22.01
N ILE A 100 2.39 -10.05 20.89
CA ILE A 100 2.99 -10.63 19.69
C ILE A 100 4.30 -9.92 19.40
N ASN A 101 5.39 -10.69 19.38
CA ASN A 101 6.69 -10.18 18.99
C ASN A 101 6.97 -10.56 17.54
N LEU A 102 7.30 -9.56 16.71
CA LEU A 102 7.67 -9.77 15.33
C LEU A 102 9.17 -10.09 15.24
N PRO A 103 9.57 -11.13 14.47
CA PRO A 103 10.98 -11.40 14.24
C PRO A 103 11.64 -10.27 13.47
N ALA A 104 12.89 -9.95 13.79
CA ALA A 104 13.69 -9.01 13.00
C ALA A 104 13.94 -9.56 11.60
N LEU A 105 13.90 -8.69 10.59
CA LEU A 105 14.28 -9.05 9.24
C LEU A 105 15.80 -9.30 9.16
N THR A 106 16.20 -10.34 8.45
CA THR A 106 17.61 -10.55 8.08
C THR A 106 18.04 -9.50 7.04
N GLU A 107 19.33 -9.24 6.94
CA GLU A 107 19.87 -8.32 5.93
C GLU A 107 19.54 -8.79 4.50
N GLU A 108 19.65 -10.09 4.25
CA GLU A 108 19.29 -10.70 2.98
C GLU A 108 17.81 -10.45 2.64
N ARG A 109 16.91 -10.68 3.61
CA ARG A 109 15.48 -10.44 3.43
C ARG A 109 15.15 -8.97 3.17
N ARG A 110 15.84 -8.05 3.84
CA ARG A 110 15.70 -6.61 3.59
C ARG A 110 16.10 -6.24 2.16
N ARG A 111 17.19 -6.81 1.66
CA ARG A 111 17.62 -6.59 0.28
C ARG A 111 16.60 -7.10 -0.73
N ASP A 112 16.05 -8.28 -0.52
CA ASP A 112 15.02 -8.85 -1.39
C ASP A 112 13.75 -8.02 -1.39
N LEU A 113 13.32 -7.56 -0.23
CA LEU A 113 12.16 -6.67 -0.10
C LEU A 113 12.41 -5.30 -0.74
N SER A 114 13.62 -4.76 -0.61
CA SER A 114 14.00 -3.50 -1.30
C SER A 114 13.93 -3.65 -2.82
N LYS A 115 14.44 -4.74 -3.36
CA LYS A 115 14.31 -5.04 -4.80
C LYS A 115 12.86 -5.16 -5.24
N HIS A 116 12.03 -5.81 -4.44
CA HIS A 116 10.60 -5.93 -4.70
C HIS A 116 9.91 -4.57 -4.72
N VAL A 117 10.19 -3.72 -3.74
CA VAL A 117 9.66 -2.35 -3.66
C VAL A 117 10.07 -1.52 -4.88
N HIS A 118 11.34 -1.60 -5.28
CA HIS A 118 11.81 -0.95 -6.51
C HIS A 118 11.08 -1.45 -7.75
N GLY A 119 10.90 -2.75 -7.88
CA GLY A 119 10.17 -3.36 -8.99
C GLY A 119 8.73 -2.87 -9.09
N GLU A 120 8.03 -2.78 -7.96
CA GLU A 120 6.67 -2.24 -7.90
C GLU A 120 6.64 -0.75 -8.29
N GLY A 121 7.63 0.03 -7.87
CA GLY A 121 7.79 1.43 -8.27
C GLY A 121 8.01 1.58 -9.78
N GLU A 122 8.85 0.77 -10.39
CA GLU A 122 9.07 0.77 -11.84
C GLU A 122 7.80 0.37 -12.62
N ASN A 123 7.04 -0.60 -12.14
CA ASN A 123 5.75 -0.98 -12.72
C ASN A 123 4.76 0.20 -12.69
N ALA A 124 4.68 0.93 -11.58
CA ALA A 124 3.86 2.12 -11.48
C ALA A 124 4.28 3.22 -12.47
N LYS A 125 5.58 3.44 -12.64
CA LYS A 125 6.10 4.40 -13.62
C LYS A 125 5.78 4.00 -15.05
N VAL A 126 5.84 2.71 -15.39
CA VAL A 126 5.41 2.19 -16.70
C VAL A 126 3.94 2.48 -16.94
N ALA A 127 3.08 2.24 -15.95
CA ALA A 127 1.66 2.54 -16.05
C ALA A 127 1.41 4.04 -16.28
N ILE A 128 2.13 4.92 -15.57
CA ILE A 128 2.04 6.37 -15.72
C ILE A 128 2.49 6.82 -17.13
N ARG A 129 3.58 6.26 -17.65
CA ARG A 129 4.04 6.56 -19.01
C ARG A 129 3.04 6.09 -20.07
N ASN A 130 2.37 4.96 -19.87
CA ASN A 130 1.32 4.49 -20.76
C ASN A 130 0.12 5.46 -20.76
N ILE A 131 -0.29 5.94 -19.58
CA ILE A 131 -1.35 6.95 -19.48
C ILE A 131 -0.97 8.23 -20.23
N ARG A 132 0.28 8.68 -20.12
CA ARG A 132 0.79 9.82 -20.91
C ARG A 132 0.64 9.58 -22.41
N ARG A 133 1.05 8.41 -22.90
CA ARG A 133 0.94 8.06 -24.31
C ARG A 133 -0.52 8.06 -24.79
N ASP A 134 -1.40 7.45 -23.99
CA ASP A 134 -2.83 7.43 -24.31
C ASP A 134 -3.41 8.84 -24.40
N ALA A 135 -3.09 9.69 -23.43
CA ALA A 135 -3.55 11.09 -23.43
C ALA A 135 -3.04 11.87 -24.64
N ASN A 136 -1.75 11.76 -24.96
CA ASN A 136 -1.16 12.39 -26.13
C ASN A 136 -1.80 11.90 -27.44
N ASN A 137 -2.09 10.60 -27.54
CA ASN A 137 -2.77 10.02 -28.69
C ASN A 137 -4.20 10.55 -28.84
N GLN A 138 -4.94 10.69 -27.75
CA GLN A 138 -6.29 11.28 -27.78
C GLN A 138 -6.26 12.73 -28.27
N VAL A 139 -5.29 13.54 -27.85
CA VAL A 139 -5.12 14.92 -28.33
C VAL A 139 -4.78 14.95 -29.83
N LYS A 140 -3.92 14.03 -30.29
CA LYS A 140 -3.58 13.90 -31.71
C LYS A 140 -4.78 13.50 -32.59
N GLU A 141 -5.68 12.65 -32.05
CA GLU A 141 -6.93 12.33 -32.75
C GLU A 141 -7.81 13.59 -32.91
N LEU A 142 -7.90 14.44 -31.87
CA LEU A 142 -8.61 15.73 -31.99
C LEU A 142 -8.03 16.63 -33.07
N LEU A 143 -6.70 16.61 -33.25
CA LEU A 143 -6.04 17.35 -34.34
C LEU A 143 -6.42 16.80 -35.72
N LYS A 144 -6.44 15.47 -35.90
CA LYS A 144 -6.89 14.83 -37.15
C LYS A 144 -8.32 15.18 -37.49
N GLU A 145 -9.19 15.27 -36.49
CA GLU A 145 -10.58 15.68 -36.64
C GLU A 145 -10.74 17.19 -36.81
N LYS A 146 -9.64 17.94 -36.83
CA LYS A 146 -9.60 19.41 -36.97
C LYS A 146 -10.37 20.16 -35.85
N LEU A 147 -10.48 19.55 -34.66
CA LEU A 147 -11.14 20.15 -33.50
C LEU A 147 -10.21 21.03 -32.69
N VAL A 148 -8.90 20.87 -32.86
CA VAL A 148 -7.85 21.63 -32.17
C VAL A 148 -6.74 21.99 -33.16
N THR A 149 -5.89 22.95 -32.78
CA THR A 149 -4.74 23.40 -33.58
C THR A 149 -3.46 22.66 -33.17
N GLU A 150 -2.40 22.76 -34.00
CA GLU A 150 -1.08 22.22 -33.68
C GLU A 150 -0.49 22.88 -32.42
N ASP A 151 -0.75 24.16 -32.22
CA ASP A 151 -0.31 24.87 -31.00
C ASP A 151 -1.02 24.36 -29.74
N ASP A 152 -2.31 24.01 -29.86
CA ASP A 152 -3.05 23.39 -28.77
C ASP A 152 -2.47 22.03 -28.43
N VAL A 153 -2.07 21.23 -29.41
CA VAL A 153 -1.40 19.94 -29.21
C VAL A 153 -0.09 20.11 -28.46
N ARG A 154 0.76 21.06 -28.87
CA ARG A 154 2.05 21.32 -28.19
C ARG A 154 1.85 21.72 -26.74
N ARG A 155 0.93 22.66 -26.48
CA ARG A 155 0.61 23.07 -25.09
C ARG A 155 0.10 21.90 -24.26
N SER A 156 -0.75 21.06 -24.85
CA SER A 156 -1.27 19.87 -24.18
C SER A 156 -0.18 18.85 -23.87
N GLU A 157 0.73 18.60 -24.81
CA GLU A 157 1.87 17.69 -24.57
C GLU A 157 2.76 18.19 -23.43
N ASP A 158 3.02 19.50 -23.34
CA ASP A 158 3.76 20.10 -22.24
C ASP A 158 3.04 19.94 -20.90
N GLU A 159 1.72 20.15 -20.84
CA GLU A 159 0.94 19.97 -19.63
C GLU A 159 0.86 18.50 -19.20
N ILE A 160 0.66 17.58 -20.14
CA ILE A 160 0.67 16.13 -19.87
C ILE A 160 2.05 15.69 -19.39
N GLN A 161 3.13 16.26 -19.91
CA GLN A 161 4.49 15.96 -19.44
C GLN A 161 4.70 16.45 -18.00
N LYS A 162 4.21 17.63 -17.65
CA LYS A 162 4.25 18.12 -16.26
C LYS A 162 3.48 17.21 -15.30
N LEU A 163 2.29 16.75 -15.68
CA LEU A 163 1.50 15.79 -14.89
C LEU A 163 2.25 14.49 -14.72
N THR A 164 2.90 14.00 -15.77
CA THR A 164 3.71 12.78 -15.76
C THR A 164 4.90 12.91 -14.82
N ASP A 165 5.65 14.00 -14.92
CA ASP A 165 6.84 14.25 -14.09
C ASP A 165 6.47 14.36 -12.62
N ALA A 166 5.37 15.03 -12.29
CA ALA A 166 4.85 15.11 -10.94
C ALA A 166 4.44 13.72 -10.40
N ALA A 167 3.75 12.93 -11.20
CA ALA A 167 3.33 11.58 -10.82
C ALA A 167 4.53 10.65 -10.60
N ILE A 168 5.56 10.72 -11.45
CA ILE A 168 6.79 9.93 -11.30
C ILE A 168 7.54 10.33 -10.02
N LYS A 169 7.59 11.62 -9.71
CA LYS A 169 8.16 12.11 -8.45
C LYS A 169 7.43 11.55 -7.25
N ASP A 170 6.11 11.54 -7.27
CA ASP A 170 5.29 10.95 -6.20
C ASP A 170 5.58 9.45 -6.03
N VAL A 171 5.75 8.71 -7.13
CA VAL A 171 6.17 7.30 -7.08
C VAL A 171 7.53 7.15 -6.40
N ASP A 172 8.50 7.98 -6.75
CA ASP A 172 9.84 7.94 -6.14
C ASP A 172 9.79 8.24 -4.63
N GLU A 173 8.95 9.18 -4.21
CA GLU A 173 8.75 9.50 -2.79
C GLU A 173 8.10 8.34 -2.03
N VAL A 174 7.11 7.68 -2.61
CA VAL A 174 6.45 6.49 -2.02
C VAL A 174 7.45 5.34 -1.87
N VAL A 175 8.24 5.06 -2.89
CA VAL A 175 9.27 4.01 -2.86
C VAL A 175 10.33 4.33 -1.82
N LYS A 176 10.83 5.56 -1.79
CA LYS A 176 11.85 6.00 -0.83
C LYS A 176 11.38 5.89 0.62
N ALA A 177 10.14 6.29 0.89
CA ALA A 177 9.54 6.18 2.22
C ALA A 177 9.50 4.72 2.68
N LYS A 178 9.09 3.81 1.79
CA LYS A 178 9.03 2.37 2.10
C LYS A 178 10.41 1.76 2.31
N GLU A 179 11.40 2.16 1.54
CA GLU A 179 12.80 1.74 1.73
C GLU A 179 13.36 2.21 3.08
N GLN A 180 13.04 3.44 3.47
CA GLN A 180 13.44 3.95 4.78
C GLN A 180 12.81 3.14 5.91
N GLU A 181 11.55 2.72 5.80
CA GLU A 181 10.91 1.80 6.76
C GLU A 181 11.65 0.45 6.83
N LEU A 182 12.07 -0.11 5.69
CA LEU A 182 12.83 -1.36 5.64
C LEU A 182 14.19 -1.25 6.33
N MET A 183 14.82 -0.09 6.28
CA MET A 183 16.16 0.16 6.84
C MET A 183 16.13 0.63 8.29
N ALA A 184 14.99 1.07 8.81
CA ALA A 184 14.86 1.69 10.14
C ALA A 184 14.77 0.69 11.31
N VAL A 185 14.86 -0.61 11.05
CA VAL A 185 14.67 -1.67 12.07
C VAL A 185 15.99 -2.36 12.41
#